data_a11c8afbe27cf0377956137ecfb55df9
#
_entry.id   a11c8afbe27cf0377956137ecfb55df9
#
_cell.length_a   1.000
_cell.length_b   1.000
_cell.length_c   1.000
_cell.angle_alpha   90.00
_cell.angle_beta   90.00
_cell.angle_gamma   90.00
#
_symmetry.space_group_name_H-M   'P 1'
#
loop_
_entity.id
_entity.type
_entity.pdbx_description
1 polymer ?
#
loop_
_entity_poly.entity_id
_entity_poly.type
_entity_poly.pdbx_seq_one_letter_code
_entity_poly.pdbx_strand_id
1 'polypeptide(L)'
;MKRGQINPTTGVTDGQLRTLLKSNLRPIWRRTSRRTFIASVRYHAENPATGRQWYVVDCRDCGRTMGCSEKEKRPLVGGGMSKKARGLFEVHHIKGVTPLTDIKETLGLHFDSLIYGDMEILCIECHKVQTAAQTKIRNNK
;
A
#
# COMPACT_ATOMS: atom_id res chain seq x y z
N MET A 1 -22.76 -1.55 -12.98
CA MET A 1 -22.42 -1.24 -14.40
C MET A 1 -21.62 -2.39 -15.02
N LYS A 2 -22.01 -2.87 -16.18
CA LYS A 2 -21.27 -3.93 -16.88
C LYS A 2 -19.91 -3.39 -17.36
N ARG A 3 -18.85 -4.22 -17.33
CA ARG A 3 -17.53 -3.85 -17.86
C ARG A 3 -17.66 -3.40 -19.32
N GLY A 4 -17.14 -2.21 -19.64
CA GLY A 4 -17.12 -1.68 -21.01
C GLY A 4 -18.25 -0.71 -21.37
N GLN A 5 -19.13 -0.39 -20.43
CA GLN A 5 -20.17 0.61 -20.69
C GLN A 5 -19.55 2.01 -20.82
N ILE A 6 -19.80 2.68 -21.94
CA ILE A 6 -19.28 4.02 -22.24
C ILE A 6 -20.25 5.05 -21.64
N ASN A 7 -19.70 6.02 -20.90
CA ASN A 7 -20.49 7.17 -20.47
C ASN A 7 -20.85 8.02 -21.68
N PRO A 8 -22.15 8.21 -21.99
CA PRO A 8 -22.57 8.92 -23.21
C PRO A 8 -22.17 10.40 -23.21
N THR A 9 -21.93 11.00 -22.05
CA THR A 9 -21.56 12.41 -21.92
C THR A 9 -20.06 12.64 -22.10
N THR A 10 -19.22 11.72 -21.65
CA THR A 10 -17.76 11.90 -21.63
C THR A 10 -17.03 11.01 -22.62
N GLY A 11 -17.68 10.00 -23.19
CA GLY A 11 -17.05 9.00 -24.06
C GLY A 11 -16.04 8.09 -23.34
N VAL A 12 -15.95 8.18 -22.00
CA VAL A 12 -14.98 7.44 -21.18
C VAL A 12 -15.66 6.23 -20.54
N THR A 13 -15.03 5.06 -20.59
CA THR A 13 -15.51 3.87 -19.90
C THR A 13 -15.20 3.95 -18.40
N ASP A 14 -16.00 3.27 -17.57
CA ASP A 14 -15.73 3.13 -16.14
C ASP A 14 -14.34 2.55 -15.87
N GLY A 15 -13.89 1.61 -16.69
CA GLY A 15 -12.55 1.02 -16.57
C GLY A 15 -11.44 2.05 -16.80
N GLN A 16 -11.59 2.91 -17.81
CA GLN A 16 -10.65 4.01 -18.09
C GLN A 16 -10.63 5.02 -16.95
N LEU A 17 -11.81 5.41 -16.44
CA LEU A 17 -11.90 6.35 -15.33
C LEU A 17 -11.28 5.78 -14.04
N ARG A 18 -11.55 4.51 -13.70
CA ARG A 18 -10.90 3.82 -12.58
C ARG A 18 -9.38 3.79 -12.70
N THR A 19 -8.87 3.50 -13.89
CA THR A 19 -7.43 3.48 -14.15
C THR A 19 -6.82 4.88 -13.95
N LEU A 20 -7.46 5.90 -14.50
CA LEU A 20 -7.04 7.30 -14.36
C LEU A 20 -7.01 7.73 -12.89
N LEU A 21 -8.06 7.44 -12.13
CA LEU A 21 -8.14 7.77 -10.71
C LEU A 21 -7.06 7.04 -9.90
N LYS A 22 -6.86 5.74 -10.10
CA LYS A 22 -5.81 4.97 -9.42
C LYS A 22 -4.42 5.49 -9.76
N SER A 23 -4.15 5.86 -11.02
CA SER A 23 -2.85 6.37 -11.44
C SER A 23 -2.52 7.73 -10.82
N ASN A 24 -3.52 8.55 -10.50
CA ASN A 24 -3.33 9.85 -9.86
C ASN A 24 -3.36 9.78 -8.32
N LEU A 25 -4.31 9.06 -7.73
CA LEU A 25 -4.46 9.00 -6.28
C LEU A 25 -3.31 8.27 -5.56
N ARG A 26 -2.82 7.17 -6.12
CA ARG A 26 -1.70 6.42 -5.50
C ARG A 26 -0.39 7.20 -5.41
N PRO A 27 0.05 7.95 -6.44
CA PRO A 27 1.21 8.82 -6.32
C PRO A 27 1.03 9.91 -5.26
N ILE A 28 -0.16 10.52 -5.16
CA ILE A 28 -0.47 11.50 -4.12
C ILE A 28 -0.34 10.86 -2.75
N TRP A 29 -1.00 9.72 -2.50
CA TRP A 29 -0.89 8.98 -1.25
C TRP A 29 0.56 8.67 -0.88
N ARG A 30 1.37 8.15 -1.82
CA ARG A 30 2.80 7.84 -1.58
C ARG A 30 3.62 9.05 -1.19
N ARG A 31 3.35 10.20 -1.80
CA ARG A 31 4.10 11.45 -1.56
C ARG A 31 3.69 12.18 -0.30
N THR A 32 2.48 12.01 0.16
CA THR A 32 1.90 12.73 1.30
C THR A 32 1.63 11.79 2.48
N SER A 33 0.47 11.18 2.52
CA SER A 33 -0.02 10.40 3.68
C SER A 33 0.95 9.31 4.12
N ARG A 34 1.47 8.52 3.20
CA ARG A 34 2.45 7.47 3.52
C ARG A 34 3.73 8.03 4.13
N ARG A 35 4.27 9.10 3.57
CA ARG A 35 5.50 9.73 4.09
C ARG A 35 5.28 10.33 5.47
N THR A 36 4.19 11.06 5.64
CA THR A 36 3.82 11.67 6.93
C THR A 36 3.64 10.60 8.00
N PHE A 37 2.96 9.51 7.67
CA PHE A 37 2.78 8.39 8.59
C PHE A 37 4.12 7.76 8.99
N ILE A 38 4.98 7.42 8.03
CA ILE A 38 6.32 6.85 8.34
C ILE A 38 7.11 7.82 9.22
N ALA A 39 7.10 9.12 8.95
CA ALA A 39 7.79 10.12 9.76
C ALA A 39 7.27 10.17 11.21
N SER A 40 5.98 9.90 11.43
CA SER A 40 5.38 9.90 12.77
C SER A 40 5.71 8.67 13.61
N VAL A 41 6.03 7.52 12.97
CA VAL A 41 6.26 6.24 13.68
C VAL A 41 7.72 5.78 13.70
N ARG A 42 8.58 6.36 12.85
CA ARG A 42 10.01 6.03 12.82
C ARG A 42 10.75 6.57 14.02
N TYR A 43 11.81 5.90 14.42
CA TYR A 43 12.72 6.33 15.47
C TYR A 43 14.18 6.04 15.08
N HIS A 44 15.14 6.59 15.84
CA HIS A 44 16.55 6.33 15.62
C HIS A 44 16.99 5.07 16.35
N ALA A 45 17.77 4.24 15.67
CA ALA A 45 18.48 3.11 16.24
C ALA A 45 19.86 2.98 15.59
N GLU A 46 20.75 2.24 16.22
CA GLU A 46 22.06 1.93 15.66
C GLU A 46 21.92 0.88 14.53
N ASN A 47 22.54 1.16 13.39
CA ASN A 47 22.62 0.20 12.30
C ASN A 47 23.65 -0.87 12.64
N PRO A 48 23.28 -2.15 12.82
CA PRO A 48 24.19 -3.20 13.24
C PRO A 48 25.32 -3.47 12.22
N ALA A 49 25.13 -3.10 10.96
CA ALA A 49 26.15 -3.29 9.92
C ALA A 49 27.21 -2.17 9.90
N THR A 50 26.86 -0.96 10.31
CA THR A 50 27.73 0.22 10.17
C THR A 50 28.04 0.94 11.48
N GLY A 51 27.33 0.66 12.56
CA GLY A 51 27.40 1.36 13.83
C GLY A 51 26.87 2.80 13.82
N ARG A 52 26.28 3.25 12.71
CA ARG A 52 25.74 4.60 12.57
C ARG A 52 24.26 4.65 12.92
N GLN A 53 23.82 5.81 13.43
CA GLN A 53 22.40 6.06 13.65
C GLN A 53 21.63 6.13 12.34
N TRP A 54 20.50 5.44 12.26
CA TRP A 54 19.59 5.50 11.13
C TRP A 54 18.14 5.45 11.60
N TYR A 55 17.20 5.75 10.69
CA TYR A 55 15.78 5.63 10.99
C TYR A 55 15.31 4.19 10.79
N VAL A 56 14.55 3.69 11.76
CA VAL A 56 13.95 2.36 11.75
C VAL A 56 12.45 2.43 12.07
N VAL A 57 11.74 1.38 11.69
CA VAL A 57 10.34 1.13 12.05
C VAL A 57 10.18 -0.32 12.49
N ASP A 58 9.20 -0.60 13.33
CA ASP A 58 8.87 -1.94 13.76
C ASP A 58 7.63 -2.46 13.05
N CYS A 59 7.65 -3.74 12.70
CA CYS A 59 6.46 -4.44 12.24
C CYS A 59 5.49 -4.59 13.41
N ARG A 60 4.25 -4.14 13.23
CA ARG A 60 3.24 -4.23 14.28
C ARG A 60 2.91 -5.66 14.68
N ASP A 61 2.91 -6.59 13.73
CA ASP A 61 2.48 -7.96 13.97
C ASP A 61 3.58 -8.83 14.60
N CYS A 62 4.81 -8.78 14.08
CA CYS A 62 5.91 -9.65 14.54
C CYS A 62 7.02 -8.92 15.31
N GLY A 63 6.96 -7.60 15.44
CA GLY A 63 7.95 -6.80 16.16
C GLY A 63 9.32 -6.67 15.47
N ARG A 64 9.49 -7.19 14.25
CA ARG A 64 10.75 -7.07 13.50
C ARG A 64 11.09 -5.61 13.22
N THR A 65 12.28 -5.19 13.64
CA THR A 65 12.82 -3.85 13.33
C THR A 65 13.44 -3.84 11.93
N MET A 66 13.12 -2.81 11.16
CA MET A 66 13.53 -2.67 9.77
C MET A 66 14.05 -1.25 9.51
N GLY A 67 15.20 -1.12 8.83
CA GLY A 67 15.72 0.18 8.42
C GLY A 67 14.84 0.85 7.35
N CYS A 68 14.53 2.14 7.54
CA CYS A 68 13.69 2.87 6.57
C CYS A 68 14.32 2.98 5.18
N SER A 69 15.65 2.97 5.08
CA SER A 69 16.41 2.98 3.84
C SER A 69 16.88 1.59 3.38
N GLU A 70 16.65 0.56 4.19
CA GLU A 70 17.07 -0.80 3.90
C GLU A 70 16.27 -1.40 2.76
N LYS A 71 16.95 -2.14 1.88
CA LYS A 71 16.34 -2.76 0.70
C LYS A 71 16.91 -4.15 0.50
N GLU A 72 16.06 -5.05 0.05
CA GLU A 72 16.44 -6.41 -0.31
C GLU A 72 15.87 -6.82 -1.68
N LYS A 73 16.53 -7.76 -2.34
CA LYS A 73 15.97 -8.44 -3.51
C LYS A 73 14.99 -9.50 -3.02
N ARG A 74 13.89 -9.65 -3.75
CA ARG A 74 12.84 -10.61 -3.40
C ARG A 74 12.87 -11.83 -4.33
N PRO A 75 12.58 -13.02 -3.80
CA PRO A 75 12.42 -14.20 -4.64
C PRO A 75 11.24 -14.00 -5.60
N LEU A 76 11.41 -14.48 -6.82
CA LEU A 76 10.37 -14.47 -7.85
C LEU A 76 9.57 -15.76 -7.83
N VAL A 77 8.29 -15.66 -8.18
CA VAL A 77 7.46 -16.84 -8.45
C VAL A 77 8.04 -17.53 -9.69
N GLY A 78 8.46 -18.79 -9.54
CA GLY A 78 9.15 -19.52 -10.61
C GLY A 78 10.69 -19.58 -10.48
N GLY A 79 11.25 -19.01 -9.43
CA GLY A 79 12.69 -19.06 -9.10
C GLY A 79 13.45 -17.78 -9.44
N GLY A 80 14.66 -17.66 -8.87
CA GLY A 80 15.51 -16.50 -9.02
C GLY A 80 15.12 -15.33 -8.12
N MET A 81 15.85 -14.21 -8.24
CA MET A 81 15.69 -13.01 -7.43
C MET A 81 15.30 -11.82 -8.30
N SER A 82 14.53 -10.89 -7.74
CA SER A 82 14.14 -9.67 -8.44
C SER A 82 15.36 -8.83 -8.85
N LYS A 83 15.30 -8.20 -10.02
CA LYS A 83 16.38 -7.32 -10.52
C LYS A 83 16.60 -6.12 -9.60
N LYS A 84 15.53 -5.55 -9.06
CA LYS A 84 15.57 -4.37 -8.17
C LYS A 84 15.32 -4.77 -6.73
N ALA A 85 16.15 -4.25 -5.82
CA ALA A 85 15.90 -4.33 -4.40
C ALA A 85 14.74 -3.38 -4.01
N ARG A 86 13.89 -3.82 -3.09
CA ARG A 86 12.75 -3.07 -2.56
C ARG A 86 12.86 -2.93 -1.05
N GLY A 87 12.15 -1.96 -0.47
CA GLY A 87 12.11 -1.77 0.98
C GLY A 87 11.60 -3.01 1.73
N LEU A 88 11.98 -3.13 2.98
CA LEU A 88 11.66 -4.29 3.83
C LEU A 88 10.23 -4.28 4.37
N PHE A 89 9.54 -3.15 4.33
CA PHE A 89 8.20 -2.99 4.91
C PHE A 89 7.23 -2.30 3.93
N GLU A 90 5.98 -2.47 4.21
CA GLU A 90 4.86 -1.78 3.56
C GLU A 90 4.02 -1.03 4.60
N VAL A 91 3.42 0.09 4.18
CA VAL A 91 2.39 0.77 4.97
C VAL A 91 1.05 0.17 4.60
N HIS A 92 0.38 -0.40 5.57
CA HIS A 92 -0.86 -1.15 5.41
C HIS A 92 -2.05 -0.36 5.97
N HIS A 93 -3.17 -0.34 5.27
CA HIS A 93 -4.42 0.22 5.78
C HIS A 93 -5.15 -0.85 6.59
N ILE A 94 -5.35 -0.63 7.87
CA ILE A 94 -5.90 -1.62 8.82
C ILE A 94 -7.25 -2.17 8.36
N LYS A 95 -8.14 -1.30 7.90
CA LYS A 95 -9.45 -1.70 7.37
C LYS A 95 -9.46 -1.97 5.86
N GLY A 96 -8.28 -1.90 5.22
CA GLY A 96 -8.17 -1.92 3.77
C GLY A 96 -8.64 -0.62 3.12
N VAL A 97 -8.43 -0.53 1.80
CA VAL A 97 -8.91 0.59 1.00
C VAL A 97 -10.18 0.17 0.27
N THR A 98 -11.23 0.96 0.39
CA THR A 98 -12.49 0.71 -0.32
C THR A 98 -12.24 0.60 -1.82
N PRO A 99 -12.62 -0.51 -2.48
CA PRO A 99 -12.38 -0.68 -3.91
C PRO A 99 -13.27 0.27 -4.72
N LEU A 100 -12.77 0.74 -5.87
CA LEU A 100 -13.54 1.52 -6.84
C LEU A 100 -14.45 0.58 -7.65
N THR A 101 -15.59 0.22 -7.08
CA THR A 101 -16.60 -0.65 -7.73
C THR A 101 -17.64 0.16 -8.49
N ASP A 102 -18.14 1.23 -7.91
CA ASP A 102 -18.98 2.24 -8.54
C ASP A 102 -18.33 3.62 -8.33
N ILE A 103 -18.08 4.34 -9.42
CA ILE A 103 -17.32 5.60 -9.35
C ILE A 103 -18.12 6.72 -8.70
N LYS A 104 -19.42 6.76 -8.92
CA LYS A 104 -20.26 7.82 -8.38
C LYS A 104 -20.45 7.71 -6.88
N GLU A 105 -20.70 6.47 -6.40
CA GLU A 105 -21.03 6.23 -5.00
C GLU A 105 -19.81 5.96 -4.13
N THR A 106 -18.75 5.35 -4.67
CA THR A 106 -17.61 4.86 -3.88
C THR A 106 -16.36 5.70 -3.98
N LEU A 107 -16.30 6.71 -4.85
CA LEU A 107 -15.10 7.54 -5.01
C LEU A 107 -14.72 8.25 -3.70
N GLY A 108 -15.69 8.83 -2.99
CA GLY A 108 -15.46 9.46 -1.70
C GLY A 108 -14.94 8.46 -0.67
N LEU A 109 -15.58 7.29 -0.55
CA LEU A 109 -15.15 6.23 0.36
C LEU A 109 -13.76 5.68 0.02
N HIS A 110 -13.44 5.55 -1.27
CA HIS A 110 -12.10 5.13 -1.70
C HIS A 110 -11.04 6.18 -1.32
N PHE A 111 -11.31 7.45 -1.60
CA PHE A 111 -10.43 8.56 -1.24
C PHE A 111 -10.22 8.62 0.28
N ASP A 112 -11.29 8.60 1.07
CA ASP A 112 -11.22 8.68 2.52
C ASP A 112 -10.43 7.50 3.11
N SER A 113 -10.69 6.28 2.65
CA SER A 113 -9.96 5.09 3.13
C SER A 113 -8.49 5.10 2.72
N LEU A 114 -8.14 5.62 1.54
CA LEU A 114 -6.76 5.70 1.06
C LEU A 114 -5.96 6.80 1.76
N ILE A 115 -6.54 7.98 1.92
CA ILE A 115 -5.82 9.17 2.40
C ILE A 115 -5.91 9.30 3.92
N TYR A 116 -7.07 9.04 4.51
CA TYR A 116 -7.37 9.25 5.93
C TYR A 116 -7.57 7.97 6.74
N GLY A 117 -7.55 6.79 6.10
CA GLY A 117 -7.66 5.52 6.80
C GLY A 117 -6.47 5.26 7.73
N ASP A 118 -6.75 4.59 8.86
CA ASP A 118 -5.71 4.18 9.81
C ASP A 118 -4.68 3.27 9.14
N MET A 119 -3.41 3.54 9.41
CA MET A 119 -2.27 2.87 8.81
C MET A 119 -1.39 2.22 9.85
N GLU A 120 -0.66 1.20 9.44
CA GLU A 120 0.33 0.48 10.25
C GLU A 120 1.53 0.07 9.39
N ILE A 121 2.63 -0.26 10.06
CA ILE A 121 3.82 -0.80 9.41
C ILE A 121 3.82 -2.31 9.54
N LEU A 122 3.96 -3.00 8.43
CA LEU A 122 4.11 -4.45 8.37
C LEU A 122 5.36 -4.83 7.58
N CYS A 123 6.08 -5.86 8.03
CA CYS A 123 7.06 -6.51 7.17
C CYS A 123 6.36 -7.17 5.98
N ILE A 124 7.11 -7.53 4.94
CA ILE A 124 6.52 -8.03 3.70
C ILE A 124 5.72 -9.32 3.91
N GLU A 125 6.19 -10.22 4.77
CA GLU A 125 5.51 -11.48 5.08
C GLU A 125 4.18 -11.23 5.81
N CYS A 126 4.19 -10.42 6.86
CA CYS A 126 2.97 -10.07 7.59
C CYS A 126 1.98 -9.31 6.69
N HIS A 127 2.46 -8.39 5.85
CA HIS A 127 1.63 -7.68 4.88
C HIS A 127 0.93 -8.62 3.89
N LYS A 128 1.62 -9.65 3.38
CA LYS A 128 1.01 -10.66 2.51
C LYS A 128 -0.14 -11.40 3.21
N VAL A 129 0.06 -11.79 4.46
CA VAL A 129 -0.98 -12.49 5.25
C VAL A 129 -2.20 -11.59 5.45
N GLN A 130 -2.01 -10.34 5.89
CA GLN A 130 -3.09 -9.38 6.11
C GLN A 130 -3.84 -9.06 4.82
N THR A 131 -3.12 -8.84 3.71
CA THR A 131 -3.73 -8.56 2.41
C THR A 131 -4.56 -9.75 1.91
N ALA A 132 -4.09 -10.99 2.10
CA ALA A 132 -4.85 -12.18 1.74
C ALA A 132 -6.14 -12.31 2.55
N ALA A 133 -6.08 -12.04 3.87
CA ALA A 133 -7.26 -12.04 4.74
C ALA A 133 -8.30 -10.98 4.32
N GLN A 134 -7.87 -9.75 4.05
CA GLN A 134 -8.73 -8.67 3.57
C GLN A 134 -9.39 -9.00 2.22
N THR A 135 -8.64 -9.64 1.32
CA THR A 135 -9.17 -10.06 0.02
C THR A 135 -10.25 -11.12 0.16
N LYS A 136 -10.08 -12.10 1.06
CA LYS A 136 -11.10 -13.10 1.35
C LYS A 136 -12.39 -12.48 1.87
N ILE A 137 -12.30 -11.57 2.83
CA ILE A 137 -13.47 -10.86 3.39
C ILE A 137 -14.21 -10.09 2.30
N ARG A 138 -13.48 -9.42 1.40
CA ARG A 138 -14.07 -8.66 0.31
C ARG A 138 -14.78 -9.52 -0.73
N ASN A 139 -14.25 -10.70 -1.04
CA ASN A 139 -14.81 -11.58 -2.05
C ASN A 139 -16.02 -12.40 -1.53
N ASN A 140 -16.21 -12.46 -0.21
CA ASN A 140 -17.33 -13.14 0.43
C ASN A 140 -18.55 -12.23 0.70
N LYS A 141 -18.49 -10.98 0.25
CA LYS A 141 -19.62 -10.02 0.25
C LYS A 141 -20.22 -9.91 -1.15
#